data_74241ac84737223a95f7d8c0fd86fbc4
#
_entry.id   74241ac84737223a95f7d8c0fd86fbc4
#
_cell.length_a   1.000
_cell.length_b   1.000
_cell.length_c   1.000
_cell.angle_alpha   90.00
_cell.angle_beta   90.00
_cell.angle_gamma   90.00
#
_symmetry.space_group_name_H-M   'P 1'
#
loop_
_entity.id
_entity.type
_entity.pdbx_description
1 polymer ?
#
loop_
_entity_poly.entity_id
_entity_poly.type
_entity_poly.pdbx_seq_one_letter_code
_entity_poly.pdbx_strand_id
1 'polypeptide(L)'
;NEIESFVTQMLDKQYDTLISVEEKQIGCVFENRPVNFDRYAINPPSQLMKPVQAYATVLMGWKYQSYFNNMKKYGSAYHGGDGNIAYYPLRGLSTIDIDREEDFLLAERIILSRKIINQQSINYYGEQREEYS
;
A
#
# COMPACT_ATOMS: atom_id res chain seq x y z
N ASN A 1 -4.01 -12.23 -7.33
CA ASN A 1 -4.35 -11.33 -6.21
C ASN A 1 -3.09 -10.60 -5.71
N GLU A 2 -3.20 -9.65 -4.76
CA GLU A 2 -2.05 -8.87 -4.28
C GLU A 2 -1.01 -9.71 -3.55
N ILE A 3 -1.41 -10.73 -2.81
CA ILE A 3 -0.50 -11.65 -2.12
C ILE A 3 0.35 -12.42 -3.12
N GLU A 4 -0.26 -12.95 -4.17
CA GLU A 4 0.47 -13.66 -5.24
C GLU A 4 1.45 -12.73 -5.96
N SER A 5 1.03 -11.50 -6.28
CA SER A 5 1.88 -10.50 -6.90
C SER A 5 3.07 -10.12 -6.02
N PHE A 6 2.83 -9.97 -4.71
CA PHE A 6 3.87 -9.69 -3.73
C PHE A 6 4.90 -10.82 -3.66
N VAL A 7 4.44 -12.07 -3.55
CA VAL A 7 5.32 -13.23 -3.51
C VAL A 7 6.09 -13.40 -4.82
N THR A 8 5.41 -13.25 -5.96
CA THR A 8 6.04 -13.33 -7.28
C THR A 8 7.14 -12.28 -7.43
N GLN A 9 6.85 -11.03 -7.07
CA GLN A 9 7.84 -9.96 -7.15
C GLN A 9 9.05 -10.22 -6.23
N MET A 10 8.82 -10.74 -5.03
CA MET A 10 9.91 -11.09 -4.10
C MET A 10 10.85 -12.16 -4.70
N LEU A 11 10.25 -13.18 -5.30
CA LEU A 11 11.00 -14.29 -5.89
C LEU A 11 11.71 -13.89 -7.18
N ASP A 12 11.01 -13.27 -8.13
CA ASP A 12 11.56 -12.90 -9.45
C ASP A 12 12.68 -11.87 -9.35
N LYS A 13 12.55 -10.91 -8.44
CA LYS A 13 13.56 -9.87 -8.20
C LYS A 13 14.62 -10.28 -7.18
N GLN A 14 14.47 -11.45 -6.59
CA GLN A 14 15.38 -12.01 -5.57
C GLN A 14 15.60 -11.04 -4.40
N TYR A 15 14.55 -10.38 -3.94
CA TYR A 15 14.64 -9.54 -2.77
C TYR A 15 14.91 -10.37 -1.51
N ASP A 16 15.76 -9.85 -0.65
CA ASP A 16 16.02 -10.42 0.68
C ASP A 16 14.93 -10.02 1.66
N THR A 17 14.37 -8.81 1.47
CA THR A 17 13.26 -8.29 2.24
C THR A 17 12.33 -7.49 1.32
N LEU A 18 11.03 -7.73 1.44
CA LEU A 18 10.00 -6.97 0.75
C LEU A 18 8.93 -6.57 1.77
N ILE A 19 8.67 -5.27 1.87
CA ILE A 19 7.75 -4.69 2.84
C ILE A 19 6.66 -3.92 2.11
N SER A 20 5.40 -4.16 2.45
CA SER A 20 4.31 -3.39 1.88
C SER A 20 4.25 -1.98 2.44
N VAL A 21 3.98 -1.03 1.55
CA VAL A 21 3.88 0.40 1.85
C VAL A 21 2.63 1.00 1.23
N GLU A 22 2.16 2.08 1.81
CA GLU A 22 1.18 2.96 1.20
C GLU A 22 1.89 4.19 0.65
N GLU A 23 1.61 4.54 -0.60
CA GLU A 23 2.16 5.74 -1.24
C GLU A 23 1.27 6.95 -0.94
N LYS A 24 1.82 7.94 -0.25
CA LYS A 24 1.17 9.22 0.05
C LYS A 24 1.72 10.32 -0.86
N GLN A 25 0.95 10.68 -1.87
CA GLN A 25 1.32 11.74 -2.83
C GLN A 25 0.86 13.13 -2.34
N ILE A 26 1.30 13.48 -1.16
CA ILE A 26 1.02 14.75 -0.48
C ILE A 26 2.29 15.30 0.15
N GLY A 27 2.28 16.58 0.54
CA GLY A 27 3.38 17.16 1.31
C GLY A 27 3.45 16.54 2.71
N CYS A 28 4.59 15.96 3.04
CA CYS A 28 4.84 15.30 4.32
C CYS A 28 5.84 16.08 5.15
N VAL A 29 5.62 16.07 6.47
CA VAL A 29 6.47 16.72 7.47
C VAL A 29 6.85 15.69 8.55
N PHE A 30 8.11 15.65 8.94
CA PHE A 30 8.61 14.87 10.07
C PHE A 30 9.41 15.78 10.99
N GLU A 31 9.08 15.81 12.28
CA GLU A 31 9.71 16.67 13.30
C GLU A 31 9.86 18.14 12.85
N ASN A 32 8.77 18.71 12.32
CA ASN A 32 8.69 20.08 11.76
C ASN A 32 9.58 20.35 10.54
N ARG A 33 10.11 19.31 9.90
CA ARG A 33 10.92 19.43 8.67
C ARG A 33 10.19 18.81 7.48
N PRO A 34 10.21 19.48 6.32
CA PRO A 34 9.68 18.89 5.09
C PRO A 34 10.41 17.59 4.73
N VAL A 35 9.67 16.59 4.25
CA VAL A 35 10.20 15.31 3.77
C VAL A 35 10.35 15.33 2.25
N ASN A 36 9.30 15.73 1.53
CA ASN A 36 9.20 15.61 0.08
C ASN A 36 8.84 16.92 -0.63
N PHE A 37 8.98 18.05 0.02
CA PHE A 37 8.82 19.37 -0.60
C PHE A 37 9.87 20.36 -0.09
N ASP A 38 10.13 21.40 -0.88
CA ASP A 38 11.05 22.46 -0.51
C ASP A 38 10.27 23.65 0.04
N ARG A 39 10.62 24.10 1.24
CA ARG A 39 9.99 25.24 1.92
C ARG A 39 10.29 26.57 1.26
N TYR A 40 11.37 26.64 0.49
CA TYR A 40 11.90 27.86 -0.11
C TYR A 40 11.72 27.94 -1.64
N ALA A 41 11.05 26.95 -2.23
CA ALA A 41 10.84 26.88 -3.67
C ALA A 41 9.34 26.73 -4.02
N ILE A 42 9.03 27.00 -5.29
CA ILE A 42 7.71 26.66 -5.85
C ILE A 42 7.66 25.15 -6.00
N ASN A 43 6.76 24.54 -5.25
CA ASN A 43 6.54 23.10 -5.31
C ASN A 43 5.44 22.77 -6.34
N PRO A 44 5.53 21.59 -7.00
CA PRO A 44 4.47 21.15 -7.88
C PRO A 44 3.17 20.89 -7.12
N PRO A 45 2.00 20.90 -7.79
CA PRO A 45 0.76 20.42 -7.21
C PRO A 45 0.90 19.00 -6.64
N SER A 46 0.11 18.66 -5.64
CA SER A 46 0.22 17.34 -4.96
C SER A 46 0.18 16.16 -5.92
N GLN A 47 -0.59 16.25 -7.02
CA GLN A 47 -0.70 15.21 -8.03
C GLN A 47 0.61 14.95 -8.80
N LEU A 48 1.55 15.88 -8.76
CA LEU A 48 2.86 15.79 -9.43
C LEU A 48 4.02 15.64 -8.44
N MET A 49 3.74 15.64 -7.14
CA MET A 49 4.76 15.41 -6.12
C MET A 49 5.23 13.96 -6.13
N LYS A 50 6.48 13.74 -5.76
CA LYS A 50 6.95 12.38 -5.49
C LYS A 50 6.28 11.86 -4.21
N PRO A 51 5.68 10.65 -4.24
CA PRO A 51 5.03 10.10 -3.07
C PRO A 51 6.05 9.75 -1.98
N VAL A 52 5.61 9.86 -0.73
CA VAL A 52 6.28 9.28 0.43
C VAL A 52 5.69 7.91 0.68
N GLN A 53 6.55 6.93 0.99
CA GLN A 53 6.14 5.57 1.27
C GLN A 53 6.05 5.38 2.78
N ALA A 54 4.84 5.16 3.28
CA ALA A 54 4.57 4.80 4.66
C ALA A 54 4.40 3.29 4.79
N TYR A 55 4.90 2.67 5.84
CA TYR A 55 4.70 1.24 6.07
C TYR A 55 3.20 0.94 6.19
N ALA A 56 2.75 -0.01 5.38
CA ALA A 56 1.38 -0.52 5.48
C ALA A 56 1.27 -1.71 6.43
N THR A 57 2.40 -2.38 6.74
CA THR A 57 2.52 -3.55 7.63
C THR A 57 1.61 -4.75 7.32
N VAL A 58 0.91 -4.70 6.20
CA VAL A 58 -0.07 -5.72 5.77
C VAL A 58 0.62 -6.96 5.20
N LEU A 59 1.64 -6.75 4.38
CA LEU A 59 2.45 -7.82 3.79
C LEU A 59 3.92 -7.55 4.04
N MET A 60 4.60 -8.50 4.62
CA MET A 60 6.04 -8.45 4.85
C MET A 60 6.64 -9.82 4.52
N GLY A 61 7.76 -9.81 3.80
CA GLY A 61 8.45 -11.03 3.39
C GLY A 61 9.95 -10.92 3.60
N TRP A 62 10.54 -12.01 4.07
CA TRP A 62 11.98 -12.11 4.29
C TRP A 62 12.50 -13.42 3.74
N LYS A 63 13.66 -13.37 3.10
CA LYS A 63 14.44 -14.56 2.80
C LYS A 63 15.03 -15.11 4.09
N TYR A 64 14.76 -16.37 4.39
CA TYR A 64 15.15 -16.99 5.65
C TYR A 64 16.61 -16.73 6.05
N GLN A 65 17.55 -16.97 5.13
CA GLN A 65 18.98 -16.84 5.43
C GLN A 65 19.37 -15.39 5.73
N SER A 66 18.83 -14.44 4.99
CA SER A 66 19.07 -12.99 5.18
C SER A 66 18.49 -12.53 6.52
N TYR A 67 17.26 -12.95 6.84
CA TYR A 67 16.64 -12.69 8.13
C TYR A 67 17.48 -13.19 9.29
N PHE A 68 17.92 -14.46 9.23
CA PHE A 68 18.70 -15.08 10.27
C PHE A 68 20.07 -14.42 10.48
N ASN A 69 20.75 -14.06 9.38
CA ASN A 69 22.04 -13.37 9.43
C ASN A 69 21.89 -11.96 10.06
N ASN A 70 20.86 -11.24 9.68
CA ASN A 70 20.57 -9.91 10.25
C ASN A 70 20.24 -10.00 11.75
N MET A 71 19.42 -10.98 12.15
CA MET A 71 19.14 -11.24 13.56
C MET A 71 20.40 -11.50 14.37
N LYS A 72 21.33 -12.31 13.85
CA LYS A 72 22.61 -12.57 14.51
C LYS A 72 23.48 -11.33 14.61
N LYS A 73 23.52 -10.53 13.56
CA LYS A 73 24.43 -9.38 13.44
C LYS A 73 23.94 -8.17 14.22
N TYR A 74 22.63 -7.89 14.16
CA TYR A 74 22.03 -6.64 14.66
C TYR A 74 21.04 -6.85 15.80
N GLY A 75 20.64 -8.07 16.11
CA GLY A 75 19.56 -8.35 17.06
C GLY A 75 18.17 -8.03 16.51
N SER A 76 18.08 -7.63 15.26
CA SER A 76 16.82 -7.30 14.57
C SER A 76 16.94 -7.54 13.06
N ALA A 77 15.87 -7.98 12.42
CA ALA A 77 15.77 -8.15 10.98
C ALA A 77 14.45 -7.65 10.40
N TYR A 78 13.59 -7.05 11.21
CA TYR A 78 12.26 -6.62 10.82
C TYR A 78 12.26 -5.64 9.64
N HIS A 79 13.17 -4.67 9.64
CA HIS A 79 13.32 -3.69 8.57
C HIS A 79 14.29 -4.12 7.46
N GLY A 80 14.79 -5.35 7.50
CA GLY A 80 15.67 -5.94 6.51
C GLY A 80 17.14 -5.99 6.91
N GLY A 81 17.72 -4.90 7.38
CA GLY A 81 19.16 -4.83 7.67
C GLY A 81 20.02 -4.90 6.42
N ASP A 82 20.97 -5.84 6.34
CA ASP A 82 21.76 -6.09 5.15
C ASP A 82 20.94 -6.87 4.11
N GLY A 83 21.20 -6.63 2.83
CA GLY A 83 20.59 -7.34 1.71
C GLY A 83 19.87 -6.43 0.71
N ASN A 84 19.22 -7.06 -0.25
CA ASN A 84 18.42 -6.38 -1.26
C ASN A 84 17.01 -6.15 -0.72
N ILE A 85 16.72 -4.90 -0.32
CA ILE A 85 15.47 -4.50 0.30
C ILE A 85 14.63 -3.71 -0.69
N ALA A 86 13.34 -4.03 -0.77
CA ALA A 86 12.39 -3.30 -1.59
C ALA A 86 11.07 -3.04 -0.87
N TYR A 87 10.31 -2.11 -1.42
CA TYR A 87 9.01 -1.70 -0.91
C TYR A 87 7.95 -1.96 -1.95
N TYR A 88 6.87 -2.64 -1.54
CA TYR A 88 5.75 -3.02 -2.40
C TYR A 88 4.57 -2.09 -2.15
N PRO A 89 4.18 -1.24 -3.12
CA PRO A 89 3.07 -0.32 -2.92
C PRO A 89 1.74 -1.05 -2.96
N LEU A 90 1.03 -1.04 -1.86
CA LEU A 90 -0.39 -1.39 -1.77
C LEU A 90 -1.25 -0.18 -2.08
N ARG A 91 -2.44 -0.40 -2.65
CA ARG A 91 -3.34 0.68 -3.05
C ARG A 91 -4.76 0.48 -2.50
N GLY A 92 -5.41 1.62 -2.26
CA GLY A 92 -6.82 1.65 -1.87
C GLY A 92 -7.08 0.94 -0.55
N LEU A 93 -8.07 0.05 -0.55
CA LEU A 93 -8.56 -0.59 0.67
C LEU A 93 -7.67 -1.72 1.21
N SER A 94 -6.65 -2.10 0.45
CA SER A 94 -5.68 -3.12 0.89
C SER A 94 -4.70 -2.61 1.95
N THR A 95 -4.74 -1.31 2.26
CA THR A 95 -3.89 -0.69 3.27
C THR A 95 -4.58 -0.54 4.62
N ILE A 96 -5.83 -0.98 4.74
CA ILE A 96 -6.57 -0.88 6.00
C ILE A 96 -5.98 -1.88 7.00
N ASP A 97 -5.43 -1.35 8.07
CA ASP A 97 -4.97 -2.10 9.23
C ASP A 97 -6.07 -2.04 10.33
N ILE A 98 -6.31 -3.14 11.01
CA ILE A 98 -7.39 -3.25 12.00
C ILE A 98 -6.76 -3.35 13.39
N ASP A 99 -6.52 -2.20 13.99
CA ASP A 99 -6.01 -2.09 15.35
C ASP A 99 -7.10 -1.82 16.39
N ARG A 100 -8.23 -1.24 15.94
CA ARG A 100 -9.32 -0.80 16.81
C ARG A 100 -10.67 -1.27 16.27
N GLU A 101 -11.67 -1.23 17.13
CA GLU A 101 -13.05 -1.58 16.76
C GLU A 101 -13.59 -0.69 15.62
N GLU A 102 -13.19 0.59 15.59
CA GLU A 102 -13.56 1.54 14.53
C GLU A 102 -13.03 1.10 13.15
N ASP A 103 -11.80 0.58 13.10
CA ASP A 103 -11.19 0.05 11.88
C ASP A 103 -11.91 -1.21 11.40
N PHE A 104 -12.30 -2.08 12.34
CA PHE A 104 -13.09 -3.28 12.06
C PHE A 104 -14.46 -2.92 11.47
N LEU A 105 -15.16 -1.98 12.08
CA LEU A 105 -16.46 -1.51 11.59
C LEU A 105 -16.36 -0.87 10.21
N LEU A 106 -15.27 -0.14 9.94
CA LEU A 106 -14.99 0.43 8.62
C LEU A 106 -14.77 -0.69 7.60
N ALA A 107 -13.92 -1.65 7.90
CA ALA A 107 -13.63 -2.79 7.03
C ALA A 107 -14.89 -3.61 6.74
N GLU A 108 -15.72 -3.89 7.75
CA GLU A 108 -17.00 -4.59 7.61
C GLU A 108 -17.94 -3.85 6.64
N ARG A 109 -18.12 -2.53 6.80
CA ARG A 109 -18.96 -1.72 5.93
C ARG A 109 -18.48 -1.72 4.49
N ILE A 110 -17.18 -1.68 4.28
CA ILE A 110 -16.57 -1.76 2.95
C ILE A 110 -16.85 -3.10 2.29
N ILE A 111 -16.71 -4.21 3.02
CA ILE A 111 -16.99 -5.56 2.53
C ILE A 111 -18.48 -5.70 2.18
N LEU A 112 -19.36 -5.22 3.05
CA LEU A 112 -20.80 -5.25 2.80
C LEU A 112 -21.20 -4.42 1.58
N SER A 113 -20.66 -3.21 1.43
CA SER A 113 -20.94 -2.36 0.27
C SER A 113 -20.47 -2.99 -1.05
N ARG A 114 -19.32 -3.66 -1.06
CA ARG A 114 -18.83 -4.40 -2.23
C ARG A 114 -19.75 -5.57 -2.61
N LYS A 115 -20.30 -6.30 -1.63
CA LYS A 115 -21.29 -7.37 -1.88
C LYS A 115 -22.56 -6.82 -2.53
N ILE A 116 -23.05 -5.68 -2.06
CA ILE A 116 -24.24 -5.02 -2.61
C ILE A 116 -23.96 -4.55 -4.04
N ILE A 117 -22.84 -3.92 -4.31
CA ILE A 117 -22.45 -3.46 -5.65
C ILE A 117 -22.31 -4.63 -6.62
N ASN A 118 -21.74 -5.75 -6.21
CA ASN A 118 -21.60 -6.94 -7.04
C ASN A 118 -22.93 -7.68 -7.28
N GLN A 119 -23.92 -7.49 -6.40
CA GLN A 119 -25.28 -8.06 -6.58
C GLN A 119 -26.21 -7.16 -7.39
N GLN A 120 -25.96 -5.86 -7.39
CA GLN A 120 -26.63 -4.90 -8.23
C GLN A 120 -25.73 -4.62 -9.43
N SER A 121 -26.09 -5.16 -10.61
CA SER A 121 -25.56 -4.62 -11.85
C SER A 121 -26.11 -3.20 -11.98
N ILE A 122 -25.36 -2.22 -11.53
CA ILE A 122 -25.73 -0.81 -11.68
C ILE A 122 -25.48 -0.47 -13.14
N ASN A 123 -26.51 -0.58 -13.96
CA ASN A 123 -26.55 -0.04 -15.30
C ASN A 123 -26.62 1.49 -15.21
N TYR A 124 -25.45 2.15 -15.10
CA TYR A 124 -25.40 3.61 -15.15
C TYR A 124 -25.71 4.19 -16.54
N TYR A 125 -25.59 3.39 -17.59
CA TYR A 125 -25.80 3.76 -18.99
C TYR A 125 -26.36 2.59 -19.81
N GLY A 126 -27.47 2.03 -19.42
CA GLY A 126 -28.08 0.97 -20.17
C GLY A 126 -29.57 1.13 -20.26
N GLU A 127 -30.13 1.11 -21.50
CA GLU A 127 -31.54 1.01 -21.83
C GLU A 127 -32.40 2.27 -21.74
N GLN A 128 -31.91 3.36 -22.35
CA GLN A 128 -32.80 4.34 -22.97
C GLN A 128 -32.37 4.61 -24.41
N ARG A 129 -32.43 3.59 -25.26
CA ARG A 129 -32.42 3.70 -26.71
C ARG A 129 -33.28 2.62 -27.28
N GLU A 130 -34.58 2.83 -27.21
CA GLU A 130 -35.56 2.28 -28.15
C GLU A 130 -36.93 2.79 -27.72
N GLU A 131 -37.27 3.96 -28.23
CA GLU A 131 -38.66 4.39 -28.52
C GLU A 131 -38.61 5.80 -29.10
N TYR A 132 -38.10 5.90 -30.34
CA TYR A 132 -38.52 6.89 -31.32
C TYR A 132 -38.33 6.25 -32.70
N SER A 133 -39.34 5.50 -33.10
CA SER A 133 -39.64 5.23 -34.48
C SER A 133 -41.06 5.70 -34.80
#